data_9421b798fff63a3dbec0df0f2abeef41
#
_entry.id   9421b798fff63a3dbec0df0f2abeef41
#
_cell.length_a   1.000
_cell.length_b   1.000
_cell.length_c   1.000
_cell.angle_alpha   90.00
_cell.angle_beta   90.00
_cell.angle_gamma   90.00
#
_symmetry.space_group_name_H-M   'P 1'
#
loop_
_entity.id
_entity.type
_entity.pdbx_description
1 polymer ?
#
loop_
_entity_poly.entity_id
_entity_poly.type
_entity_poly.pdbx_seq_one_letter_code
_entity_poly.pdbx_strand_id
1 'polypeptide(L)'
;SLYVNGALKKDYESIVAALQIISNEPFADEAKDVADAMLKALTEAKEGVLTEFEVLFNLPFGDFINSSASYYFDEREFGEQTIETKEIMCEAGYVKADFFSSGEDEFGFLCALSAKLLKDGKPELQKRVFEKILFPLAGGFLKAQADSERAEFYKDAAKLFALFLAFEKSYFELY
;
A
#
# COMPACT_ATOMS: atom_id res chain seq x y z
N SER A 1 -7.04 -0.09 1.96
CA SER A 1 -5.84 0.17 1.13
C SER A 1 -6.18 0.00 -0.35
N LEU A 2 -5.65 0.87 -1.20
CA LEU A 2 -5.80 0.81 -2.68
C LEU A 2 -5.24 -0.48 -3.29
N TYR A 3 -4.31 -1.12 -2.62
CA TYR A 3 -3.59 -2.31 -3.08
C TYR A 3 -4.19 -3.64 -2.57
N VAL A 4 -5.36 -3.59 -1.92
CA VAL A 4 -6.09 -4.81 -1.55
C VAL A 4 -7.07 -5.16 -2.65
N ASN A 5 -7.04 -6.42 -3.11
CA ASN A 5 -7.93 -6.90 -4.15
C ASN A 5 -9.40 -6.63 -3.82
N GLY A 6 -10.10 -6.00 -4.74
CA GLY A 6 -11.50 -5.63 -4.59
C GLY A 6 -11.78 -4.41 -3.70
N ALA A 7 -10.74 -3.76 -3.11
CA ALA A 7 -10.94 -2.58 -2.26
C ALA A 7 -11.64 -1.43 -2.99
N LEU A 8 -11.23 -1.13 -4.22
CA LEU A 8 -11.87 -0.10 -5.05
C LEU A 8 -13.36 -0.37 -5.33
N LYS A 9 -13.79 -1.63 -5.30
CA LYS A 9 -15.22 -1.98 -5.45
C LYS A 9 -15.98 -1.88 -4.13
N LYS A 10 -15.36 -2.33 -3.03
CA LYS A 10 -16.01 -2.46 -1.71
C LYS A 10 -15.93 -1.18 -0.88
N ASP A 11 -14.79 -0.49 -0.93
CA ASP A 11 -14.44 0.63 -0.05
C ASP A 11 -14.26 1.94 -0.82
N TYR A 12 -14.88 2.06 -2.00
CA TYR A 12 -14.71 3.21 -2.89
C TYR A 12 -14.91 4.55 -2.19
N GLU A 13 -16.01 4.70 -1.46
CA GLU A 13 -16.33 5.94 -0.76
C GLU A 13 -15.28 6.29 0.31
N SER A 14 -14.77 5.29 1.02
CA SER A 14 -13.70 5.48 2.01
C SER A 14 -12.39 5.91 1.36
N ILE A 15 -12.08 5.38 0.18
CA ILE A 15 -10.88 5.74 -0.59
C ILE A 15 -11.00 7.19 -1.08
N VAL A 16 -12.15 7.55 -1.66
CA VAL A 16 -12.43 8.92 -2.10
C VAL A 16 -12.36 9.89 -0.92
N ALA A 17 -12.98 9.56 0.21
CA ALA A 17 -12.93 10.41 1.41
C ALA A 17 -11.50 10.61 1.94
N ALA A 18 -10.67 9.55 1.93
CA ALA A 18 -9.27 9.65 2.33
C ALA A 18 -8.46 10.56 1.39
N LEU A 19 -8.65 10.45 0.08
CA LEU A 19 -8.01 11.34 -0.89
C LEU A 19 -8.49 12.78 -0.76
N GLN A 20 -9.77 13.01 -0.46
CA GLN A 20 -10.31 14.35 -0.19
C GLN A 20 -9.68 14.97 1.06
N ILE A 21 -9.44 14.19 2.11
CA ILE A 21 -8.73 14.68 3.31
C ILE A 21 -7.31 15.10 2.92
N ILE A 22 -6.58 14.28 2.18
CA ILE A 22 -5.21 14.60 1.73
C ILE A 22 -5.21 15.85 0.83
N SER A 23 -6.18 16.00 -0.07
CA SER A 23 -6.32 17.18 -0.94
C SER A 23 -6.56 18.47 -0.14
N ASN A 24 -7.36 18.40 0.93
CA ASN A 24 -7.70 19.56 1.75
C ASN A 24 -6.62 19.88 2.81
N GLU A 25 -6.00 18.86 3.38
CA GLU A 25 -4.99 18.95 4.45
C GLU A 25 -3.77 18.10 4.07
N PRO A 26 -2.96 18.54 3.08
CA PRO A 26 -1.84 17.76 2.58
C PRO A 26 -0.71 17.68 3.61
N PHE A 27 -0.17 16.48 3.79
CA PHE A 27 0.99 16.21 4.65
C PHE A 27 2.34 16.55 3.98
N ALA A 28 2.34 16.86 2.69
CA ALA A 28 3.48 17.33 1.89
C ALA A 28 2.97 18.21 0.73
N ASP A 29 3.79 19.15 0.27
CA ASP A 29 3.39 20.15 -0.75
C ASP A 29 2.83 19.51 -2.03
N GLU A 30 3.48 18.42 -2.50
CA GLU A 30 3.06 17.71 -3.72
C GLU A 30 1.87 16.76 -3.50
N ALA A 31 1.54 16.41 -2.26
CA ALA A 31 0.50 15.42 -1.95
C ALA A 31 -0.89 15.89 -2.40
N LYS A 32 -1.13 17.21 -2.36
CA LYS A 32 -2.39 17.79 -2.83
C LYS A 32 -2.63 17.53 -4.31
N ASP A 33 -1.68 17.90 -5.16
CA ASP A 33 -1.84 17.80 -6.62
C ASP A 33 -2.01 16.33 -7.04
N VAL A 34 -1.28 15.42 -6.40
CA VAL A 34 -1.41 13.98 -6.65
C VAL A 34 -2.76 13.46 -6.20
N ALA A 35 -3.24 13.85 -5.01
CA ALA A 35 -4.56 13.43 -4.53
C ALA A 35 -5.69 13.97 -5.44
N ASP A 36 -5.59 15.20 -5.93
CA ASP A 36 -6.54 15.79 -6.86
C ASP A 36 -6.58 15.05 -8.20
N ALA A 37 -5.42 14.65 -8.74
CA ALA A 37 -5.31 13.84 -9.96
C ALA A 37 -5.96 12.46 -9.77
N MET A 38 -5.69 11.80 -8.64
CA MET A 38 -6.31 10.51 -8.31
C MET A 38 -7.82 10.61 -8.12
N LEU A 39 -8.33 11.65 -7.46
CA LEU A 39 -9.76 11.91 -7.31
C LEU A 39 -10.44 12.09 -8.67
N LYS A 40 -9.81 12.85 -9.57
CA LYS A 40 -10.30 13.04 -10.93
C LYS A 40 -10.38 11.71 -11.68
N ALA A 41 -9.32 10.91 -11.66
CA ALA A 41 -9.29 9.61 -12.32
C ALA A 41 -10.38 8.66 -11.79
N LEU A 42 -10.59 8.60 -10.47
CA LEU A 42 -11.66 7.80 -9.85
C LEU A 42 -13.06 8.27 -10.23
N THR A 43 -13.26 9.58 -10.44
CA THR A 43 -14.56 10.14 -10.80
C THR A 43 -14.87 9.96 -12.27
N GLU A 44 -13.89 10.20 -13.15
CA GLU A 44 -14.08 10.23 -14.60
C GLU A 44 -13.87 8.86 -15.27
N ALA A 45 -13.00 8.01 -14.70
CA ALA A 45 -12.51 6.78 -15.33
C ALA A 45 -12.42 5.58 -14.37
N LYS A 46 -13.34 5.44 -13.41
CA LYS A 46 -13.34 4.37 -12.41
C LYS A 46 -13.10 2.97 -12.97
N GLU A 47 -13.79 2.61 -14.05
CA GLU A 47 -13.63 1.28 -14.68
C GLU A 47 -12.23 1.10 -15.29
N GLY A 48 -11.61 2.18 -15.79
CA GLY A 48 -10.22 2.17 -16.24
C GLY A 48 -9.26 1.87 -15.09
N VAL A 49 -9.44 2.52 -13.93
CA VAL A 49 -8.64 2.26 -12.73
C VAL A 49 -8.78 0.82 -12.23
N LEU A 50 -9.99 0.26 -12.28
CA LEU A 50 -10.22 -1.16 -11.94
C LEU A 50 -9.49 -2.10 -12.90
N THR A 51 -9.54 -1.80 -14.20
CA THR A 51 -8.84 -2.58 -15.23
C THR A 51 -7.33 -2.48 -15.06
N GLU A 52 -6.80 -1.30 -14.76
CA GLU A 52 -5.39 -1.07 -14.47
C GLU A 52 -4.93 -1.92 -13.28
N PHE A 53 -5.72 -1.97 -12.19
CA PHE A 53 -5.43 -2.84 -11.04
C PHE A 53 -5.29 -4.31 -11.46
N GLU A 54 -6.26 -4.83 -12.22
CA GLU A 54 -6.23 -6.23 -12.67
C GLU A 54 -4.99 -6.51 -13.52
N VAL A 55 -4.63 -5.61 -14.44
CA VAL A 55 -3.47 -5.77 -15.32
C VAL A 55 -2.16 -5.74 -14.55
N LEU A 56 -2.03 -4.83 -13.59
CA LEU A 56 -0.77 -4.64 -12.87
C LEU A 56 -0.54 -5.66 -11.75
N PHE A 57 -1.61 -6.12 -11.07
CA PHE A 57 -1.45 -6.87 -9.81
C PHE A 57 -2.10 -8.26 -9.80
N ASN A 58 -2.99 -8.58 -10.74
CA ASN A 58 -3.72 -9.86 -10.72
C ASN A 58 -3.40 -10.75 -11.93
N LEU A 59 -3.09 -10.18 -13.09
CA LEU A 59 -2.81 -10.97 -14.28
C LEU A 59 -1.33 -11.39 -14.30
N PRO A 60 -1.02 -12.70 -14.30
CA PRO A 60 0.35 -13.20 -14.22
C PRO A 60 1.13 -13.08 -15.54
N PHE A 61 0.60 -12.33 -16.51
CA PHE A 61 1.20 -12.17 -17.84
C PHE A 61 1.40 -10.68 -18.15
N GLY A 62 2.53 -10.36 -18.76
CA GLY A 62 2.89 -8.99 -19.15
C GLY A 62 3.59 -8.23 -18.02
N ASP A 63 3.12 -7.03 -17.71
CA ASP A 63 3.75 -6.11 -16.75
C ASP A 63 3.29 -6.36 -15.30
N PHE A 64 3.09 -7.63 -14.91
CA PHE A 64 2.72 -8.00 -13.54
C PHE A 64 3.74 -7.45 -12.54
N ILE A 65 3.23 -6.71 -11.57
CA ILE A 65 4.02 -6.14 -10.48
C ILE A 65 3.73 -6.95 -9.21
N ASN A 66 4.73 -7.69 -8.75
CA ASN A 66 4.61 -8.45 -7.51
C ASN A 66 4.53 -7.49 -6.31
N SER A 67 3.57 -7.70 -5.40
CA SER A 67 3.35 -6.88 -4.22
C SER A 67 3.91 -7.48 -2.92
N SER A 68 4.49 -8.70 -2.98
CA SER A 68 5.05 -9.41 -1.82
C SER A 68 6.42 -8.87 -1.44
N ALA A 69 6.63 -8.61 -0.15
CA ALA A 69 7.92 -8.22 0.38
C ALA A 69 8.97 -9.31 0.18
N SER A 70 8.61 -10.59 0.41
CA SER A 70 9.52 -11.72 0.22
C SER A 70 10.05 -11.82 -1.21
N TYR A 71 9.27 -11.42 -2.22
CA TYR A 71 9.74 -11.36 -3.60
C TYR A 71 10.92 -10.40 -3.78
N TYR A 72 10.83 -9.20 -3.17
CA TYR A 72 11.87 -8.17 -3.30
C TYR A 72 13.09 -8.42 -2.42
N PHE A 73 12.95 -9.16 -1.33
CA PHE A 73 14.04 -9.43 -0.39
C PHE A 73 14.71 -10.77 -0.63
N ASP A 74 13.93 -11.81 -0.90
CA ASP A 74 14.38 -13.20 -0.93
C ASP A 74 14.30 -13.82 -2.34
N GLU A 75 13.81 -13.05 -3.34
CA GLU A 75 13.52 -13.53 -4.71
C GLU A 75 12.57 -14.75 -4.75
N ARG A 76 11.71 -14.88 -3.74
CA ARG A 76 10.75 -15.99 -3.58
C ARG A 76 9.48 -15.54 -2.88
N GLU A 77 8.41 -16.33 -3.01
CA GLU A 77 7.20 -16.17 -2.21
C GLU A 77 7.36 -16.84 -0.84
N PHE A 78 6.62 -16.35 0.16
CA PHE A 78 6.58 -16.89 1.52
C PHE A 78 7.96 -16.98 2.20
N GLY A 79 8.78 -15.96 2.04
CA GLY A 79 10.10 -15.86 2.65
C GLY A 79 10.09 -15.33 4.09
N GLU A 80 11.24 -14.78 4.52
CA GLU A 80 11.43 -14.28 5.88
C GLU A 80 10.46 -13.15 6.24
N GLN A 81 10.06 -12.33 5.26
CA GLN A 81 9.14 -11.22 5.49
C GLN A 81 7.71 -11.71 5.83
N THR A 82 7.28 -12.83 5.26
CA THR A 82 6.02 -13.47 5.65
C THR A 82 6.07 -13.96 7.10
N ILE A 83 7.20 -14.55 7.52
CA ILE A 83 7.39 -15.04 8.90
C ILE A 83 7.38 -13.86 9.88
N GLU A 84 8.16 -12.82 9.61
CA GLU A 84 8.23 -11.60 10.43
C GLU A 84 6.83 -10.96 10.60
N THR A 85 6.05 -10.87 9.51
CA THR A 85 4.68 -10.33 9.57
C THR A 85 3.78 -11.19 10.47
N LYS A 86 3.86 -12.52 10.36
CA LYS A 86 3.08 -13.45 11.21
C LYS A 86 3.48 -13.36 12.68
N GLU A 87 4.75 -13.18 12.98
CA GLU A 87 5.23 -12.95 14.34
C GLU A 87 4.65 -11.66 14.93
N ILE A 88 4.69 -10.55 14.18
CA ILE A 88 4.10 -9.28 14.60
C ILE A 88 2.59 -9.43 14.83
N MET A 89 1.89 -10.13 13.95
CA MET A 89 0.44 -10.40 14.12
C MET A 89 0.17 -11.23 15.39
N CYS A 90 0.98 -12.26 15.64
CA CYS A 90 0.87 -13.10 16.84
C CYS A 90 1.09 -12.29 18.12
N GLU A 91 2.13 -11.47 18.16
CA GLU A 91 2.41 -10.55 19.28
C GLU A 91 1.27 -9.53 19.49
N ALA A 92 0.65 -9.08 18.40
CA ALA A 92 -0.51 -8.20 18.46
C ALA A 92 -1.81 -8.91 18.88
N GLY A 93 -1.84 -10.24 18.90
CA GLY A 93 -3.06 -11.01 19.12
C GLY A 93 -4.01 -11.00 17.92
N TYR A 94 -3.48 -10.85 16.70
CA TYR A 94 -4.27 -10.79 15.48
C TYR A 94 -4.26 -12.11 14.73
N VAL A 95 -5.39 -12.38 14.08
CA VAL A 95 -5.55 -13.47 13.12
C VAL A 95 -5.96 -12.87 11.80
N LYS A 96 -5.36 -13.36 10.71
CA LYS A 96 -5.75 -12.97 9.37
C LYS A 96 -7.20 -13.35 9.11
N ALA A 97 -8.00 -12.41 8.64
CA ALA A 97 -9.37 -12.68 8.29
C ALA A 97 -9.47 -13.46 6.97
N ASP A 98 -10.41 -14.43 6.88
CA ASP A 98 -10.57 -15.35 5.76
C ASP A 98 -10.81 -14.64 4.41
N PHE A 99 -11.33 -13.41 4.43
CA PHE A 99 -11.56 -12.64 3.21
C PHE A 99 -10.29 -12.05 2.59
N PHE A 100 -9.16 -12.05 3.30
CA PHE A 100 -7.86 -11.72 2.73
C PHE A 100 -7.27 -12.96 2.06
N SER A 101 -7.36 -13.02 0.74
CA SER A 101 -6.74 -14.09 -0.07
C SER A 101 -5.24 -13.89 -0.29
N SER A 102 -4.75 -12.65 -0.13
CA SER A 102 -3.36 -12.27 -0.33
C SER A 102 -2.40 -12.82 0.73
N GLY A 103 -1.10 -12.85 0.43
CA GLY A 103 -0.04 -13.12 1.40
C GLY A 103 0.01 -12.07 2.53
N GLU A 104 0.50 -12.45 3.70
CA GLU A 104 0.60 -11.53 4.84
C GLU A 104 1.69 -10.46 4.64
N ASP A 105 2.60 -10.68 3.71
CA ASP A 105 3.68 -9.76 3.36
C ASP A 105 3.41 -8.93 2.09
N GLU A 106 2.19 -8.96 1.58
CA GLU A 106 1.80 -8.10 0.47
C GLU A 106 1.60 -6.65 0.91
N PHE A 107 2.01 -5.70 0.06
CA PHE A 107 1.99 -4.28 0.35
C PHE A 107 0.63 -3.78 0.88
N GLY A 108 -0.46 -4.19 0.24
CA GLY A 108 -1.82 -3.83 0.66
C GLY A 108 -2.18 -4.35 2.05
N PHE A 109 -1.78 -5.59 2.35
CA PHE A 109 -1.98 -6.20 3.67
C PHE A 109 -1.14 -5.50 4.75
N LEU A 110 0.13 -5.21 4.46
CA LEU A 110 1.04 -4.50 5.38
C LEU A 110 0.52 -3.11 5.72
N CYS A 111 -0.02 -2.36 4.75
CA CYS A 111 -0.69 -1.08 5.00
C CYS A 111 -1.91 -1.23 5.92
N ALA A 112 -2.74 -2.25 5.70
CA ALA A 112 -3.91 -2.51 6.54
C ALA A 112 -3.51 -2.94 7.97
N LEU A 113 -2.48 -3.78 8.10
CA LEU A 113 -1.91 -4.18 9.39
C LEU A 113 -1.37 -2.97 10.14
N SER A 114 -0.56 -2.12 9.48
CA SER A 114 0.00 -0.90 10.07
C SER A 114 -1.10 0.03 10.59
N ALA A 115 -2.14 0.29 9.80
CA ALA A 115 -3.28 1.11 10.21
C ALA A 115 -4.03 0.51 11.41
N LYS A 116 -4.19 -0.83 11.45
CA LYS A 116 -4.85 -1.51 12.57
C LYS A 116 -4.01 -1.44 13.85
N LEU A 117 -2.70 -1.64 13.76
CA LEU A 117 -1.80 -1.53 14.90
C LEU A 117 -1.84 -0.13 15.52
N LEU A 118 -1.84 0.92 14.69
CA LEU A 118 -2.00 2.32 15.16
C LEU A 118 -3.35 2.51 15.86
N LYS A 119 -4.44 2.07 15.24
CA LYS A 119 -5.79 2.19 15.80
C LYS A 119 -5.93 1.50 17.15
N ASP A 120 -5.25 0.37 17.33
CA ASP A 120 -5.31 -0.43 18.57
C ASP A 120 -4.23 -0.01 19.60
N GLY A 121 -3.53 1.11 19.36
CA GLY A 121 -2.54 1.65 20.30
C GLY A 121 -1.29 0.80 20.45
N LYS A 122 -0.82 0.18 19.37
CA LYS A 122 0.38 -0.68 19.31
C LYS A 122 1.50 -0.04 18.45
N PRO A 123 1.99 1.17 18.80
CA PRO A 123 2.92 1.92 17.96
C PRO A 123 4.26 1.21 17.75
N GLU A 124 4.76 0.46 18.75
CA GLU A 124 6.03 -0.26 18.62
C GLU A 124 5.96 -1.37 17.56
N LEU A 125 4.84 -2.10 17.50
CA LEU A 125 4.65 -3.12 16.47
C LEU A 125 4.42 -2.48 15.10
N GLN A 126 3.74 -1.35 15.05
CA GLN A 126 3.56 -0.60 13.81
C GLN A 126 4.91 -0.08 13.30
N LYS A 127 5.75 0.48 14.17
CA LYS A 127 7.11 0.90 13.83
C LYS A 127 7.93 -0.27 13.28
N ARG A 128 7.82 -1.46 13.88
CA ARG A 128 8.49 -2.68 13.41
C ARG A 128 8.03 -3.09 12.00
N VAL A 129 6.71 -3.06 11.71
CA VAL A 129 6.18 -3.28 10.34
C VAL A 129 6.76 -2.26 9.38
N PHE A 130 6.76 -0.99 9.76
CA PHE A 130 7.23 0.10 8.92
C PHE A 130 8.71 -0.04 8.58
N GLU A 131 9.58 -0.10 9.59
CA GLU A 131 11.04 -0.07 9.41
C GLU A 131 11.59 -1.34 8.76
N LYS A 132 11.07 -2.51 9.17
CA LYS A 132 11.63 -3.79 8.72
C LYS A 132 11.05 -4.29 7.41
N ILE A 133 9.81 -3.94 7.09
CA ILE A 133 9.12 -4.55 5.96
C ILE A 133 8.62 -3.50 4.98
N LEU A 134 7.72 -2.61 5.41
CA LEU A 134 6.97 -1.74 4.51
C LEU A 134 7.85 -0.69 3.81
N PHE A 135 8.69 0.00 4.56
CA PHE A 135 9.55 1.05 4.01
C PHE A 135 10.61 0.48 3.04
N PRO A 136 11.34 -0.61 3.36
CA PRO A 136 12.26 -1.22 2.40
C PRO A 136 11.57 -1.81 1.16
N LEU A 137 10.41 -2.50 1.34
CA LEU A 137 9.60 -3.03 0.22
C LEU A 137 9.23 -1.92 -0.77
N ALA A 138 8.82 -0.77 -0.25
CA ALA A 138 8.31 0.33 -1.06
C ALA A 138 9.31 0.79 -2.13
N GLY A 139 10.62 0.77 -1.86
CA GLY A 139 11.64 1.18 -2.82
C GLY A 139 11.57 0.42 -4.15
N GLY A 140 11.39 -0.89 -4.12
CA GLY A 140 11.24 -1.73 -5.31
C GLY A 140 9.82 -1.67 -5.89
N PHE A 141 8.83 -1.84 -5.02
CA PHE A 141 7.41 -1.94 -5.41
C PHE A 141 6.87 -0.65 -6.05
N LEU A 142 7.11 0.51 -5.43
CA LEU A 142 6.63 1.78 -5.97
C LEU A 142 7.41 2.19 -7.22
N LYS A 143 8.70 1.84 -7.29
CA LYS A 143 9.51 2.04 -8.50
C LYS A 143 8.97 1.23 -9.67
N ALA A 144 8.62 -0.04 -9.47
CA ALA A 144 8.04 -0.89 -10.51
C ALA A 144 6.75 -0.28 -11.09
N GLN A 145 5.91 0.35 -10.27
CA GLN A 145 4.72 1.06 -10.73
C GLN A 145 5.07 2.33 -11.50
N ALA A 146 6.04 3.12 -11.02
CA ALA A 146 6.47 4.34 -11.70
C ALA A 146 7.06 4.06 -13.09
N ASP A 147 7.77 2.94 -13.25
CA ASP A 147 8.43 2.54 -14.49
C ASP A 147 7.45 1.81 -15.46
N SER A 148 6.30 1.33 -15.01
CA SER A 148 5.35 0.60 -15.86
C SER A 148 4.70 1.52 -16.89
N GLU A 149 4.72 1.14 -18.17
CA GLU A 149 4.03 1.89 -19.24
C GLU A 149 2.50 1.78 -19.17
N ARG A 150 1.99 0.81 -18.41
CA ARG A 150 0.54 0.54 -18.25
C ARG A 150 -0.06 1.18 -17.02
N ALA A 151 0.75 1.75 -16.14
CA ALA A 151 0.27 2.44 -14.97
C ALA A 151 0.02 3.92 -15.30
N GLU A 152 -1.16 4.41 -14.96
CA GLU A 152 -1.53 5.84 -14.94
C GLU A 152 -1.94 6.23 -13.53
N PHE A 153 -3.05 5.71 -13.05
CA PHE A 153 -3.54 5.93 -11.69
C PHE A 153 -2.57 5.40 -10.63
N TYR A 154 -1.99 4.21 -10.87
CA TYR A 154 -1.05 3.61 -9.91
C TYR A 154 0.34 4.26 -9.94
N LYS A 155 0.71 5.05 -10.95
CA LYS A 155 1.86 5.97 -10.85
C LYS A 155 1.63 7.07 -9.83
N ASP A 156 0.45 7.70 -9.85
CA ASP A 156 0.07 8.71 -8.88
C ASP A 156 -0.07 8.10 -7.48
N ALA A 157 -0.67 6.91 -7.37
CA ALA A 157 -0.73 6.18 -6.11
C ALA A 157 0.67 5.87 -5.55
N ALA A 158 1.60 5.42 -6.39
CA ALA A 158 2.98 5.17 -5.99
C ALA A 158 3.67 6.46 -5.51
N LYS A 159 3.49 7.58 -6.22
CA LYS A 159 4.02 8.89 -5.82
C LYS A 159 3.44 9.33 -4.47
N LEU A 160 2.13 9.22 -4.28
CA LEU A 160 1.49 9.58 -3.01
C LEU A 160 1.99 8.74 -1.85
N PHE A 161 2.14 7.43 -2.05
CA PHE A 161 2.71 6.54 -1.03
C PHE A 161 4.19 6.84 -0.74
N ALA A 162 4.98 7.16 -1.74
CA ALA A 162 6.39 7.56 -1.52
C ALA A 162 6.50 8.82 -0.65
N LEU A 163 5.66 9.82 -0.90
CA LEU A 163 5.57 11.03 -0.08
C LEU A 163 5.13 10.71 1.35
N PHE A 164 4.12 9.86 1.51
CA PHE A 164 3.64 9.42 2.83
C PHE A 164 4.72 8.67 3.62
N LEU A 165 5.43 7.73 2.99
CA LEU A 165 6.49 6.97 3.66
C LEU A 165 7.68 7.86 4.05
N ALA A 166 8.01 8.87 3.26
CA ALA A 166 9.02 9.85 3.61
C ALA A 166 8.59 10.70 4.83
N PHE A 167 7.32 11.09 4.88
CA PHE A 167 6.72 11.78 6.02
C PHE A 167 6.74 10.92 7.28
N GLU A 168 6.28 9.67 7.22
CA GLU A 168 6.31 8.71 8.34
C GLU A 168 7.73 8.45 8.84
N LYS A 169 8.69 8.29 7.92
CA LYS A 169 10.10 8.13 8.30
C LYS A 169 10.60 9.31 9.12
N SER A 170 10.32 10.53 8.67
CA SER A 170 10.71 11.75 9.40
C SER A 170 10.06 11.81 10.79
N TYR A 171 8.81 11.33 10.93
CA TYR A 171 8.13 11.22 12.22
C TYR A 171 8.85 10.25 13.17
N PHE A 172 9.24 9.07 12.69
CA PHE A 172 9.97 8.09 13.51
C PHE A 172 11.40 8.49 13.87
N GLU A 173 12.03 9.36 13.09
CA GLU A 173 13.37 9.90 13.42
C GLU A 173 13.32 10.99 14.50
N LEU A 174 12.15 11.58 14.78
CA LEU A 174 11.95 12.62 15.80
C LEU A 174 11.59 12.05 17.18
N TYR A 175 11.20 10.79 17.26
CA TYR A 175 10.76 10.10 18.47
C TYR A 175 11.45 8.74 18.62
#